data_2a7d0cde3648787b4289a5fddae3135d
#
_entry.id   2a7d0cde3648787b4289a5fddae3135d
#
_cell.length_a   1.000
_cell.length_b   1.000
_cell.length_c   1.000
_cell.angle_alpha   90.00
_cell.angle_beta   90.00
_cell.angle_gamma   90.00
#
_symmetry.space_group_name_H-M   'P 1'
#
loop_
_entity.id
_entity.type
_entity.pdbx_description
1 polymer ?
#
loop_
_entity_poly.entity_id
_entity_poly.type
_entity_poly.pdbx_seq_one_letter_code
_entity_poly.pdbx_strand_id
1 'polypeptide(L)'
;MPPDSRAPLTQYALRCNIAGVAIRDCNGQSAVMFARIFADRFVMLLLATILLASVLPVRGAAAEVASLISMAAIFLLFFLNGVRLPRHEVVNGVRNWRLQGAIFFFVFGVMSATGLALSYIFDNILPPTLALGLLFTGILPSTVQSAAAYCALAKGNVAASVVAAALVNLIGVLLSPLLLAVLAHVGEANISGAAVGRIALILLLPFTLGQMAQRWCKPWVDRNKELATWMDRISIAIAVYVAFSGAVVAGIWSIVRGDELAWLALALSVMLLIGFGGAWALSGFMKLPRGDRITMLFSGGQKSIAIGAPLAATIFPPAIAGMVLLPTLIYHMAQLILSAPLATHLAKDQ
;
A
#
# COMPACT_ATOMS: atom_id res chain seq x y z
N MET A 1 54.40 0.73 -22.61
CA MET A 1 53.36 -0.24 -22.99
C MET A 1 52.23 -0.14 -21.96
N PRO A 2 51.03 0.37 -22.29
CA PRO A 2 49.86 0.32 -21.40
C PRO A 2 49.14 -1.02 -21.61
N PRO A 3 48.49 -1.60 -20.57
CA PRO A 3 47.76 -2.84 -20.69
C PRO A 3 46.36 -2.63 -21.27
N ASP A 4 45.99 -3.62 -22.03
CA ASP A 4 44.85 -3.79 -22.90
C ASP A 4 43.53 -3.72 -22.17
N SER A 5 42.63 -2.80 -22.57
CA SER A 5 41.28 -2.59 -22.06
C SER A 5 40.25 -3.32 -22.93
N ARG A 6 40.19 -4.63 -22.87
CA ARG A 6 39.11 -5.42 -23.46
C ARG A 6 38.68 -6.54 -22.53
N ALA A 7 37.91 -6.21 -21.49
CA ALA A 7 37.09 -7.22 -20.79
C ALA A 7 35.69 -7.28 -21.44
N PRO A 8 35.21 -8.46 -21.83
CA PRO A 8 33.96 -8.58 -22.55
C PRO A 8 32.73 -8.33 -21.62
N LEU A 9 31.80 -7.51 -22.11
CA LEU A 9 30.50 -7.16 -21.53
C LEU A 9 29.52 -8.33 -21.30
N THR A 10 30.02 -9.57 -21.42
CA THR A 10 29.20 -10.80 -21.31
C THR A 10 29.03 -11.32 -19.88
N GLN A 11 29.75 -10.78 -18.88
CA GLN A 11 29.66 -11.30 -17.51
C GLN A 11 28.63 -10.60 -16.59
N TYR A 12 28.05 -9.47 -17.00
CA TYR A 12 26.99 -8.80 -16.25
C TYR A 12 25.57 -9.23 -16.65
N ALA A 13 25.40 -9.98 -17.74
CA ALA A 13 24.12 -10.45 -18.24
C ALA A 13 23.55 -11.70 -17.52
N LEU A 14 24.31 -12.33 -16.62
CA LEU A 14 24.01 -13.67 -16.08
C LEU A 14 23.46 -13.68 -14.63
N ARG A 15 23.15 -12.53 -14.03
CA ARG A 15 22.56 -12.47 -12.66
C ARG A 15 21.20 -11.78 -12.52
N CYS A 16 20.50 -11.49 -13.60
CA CYS A 16 19.11 -11.04 -13.58
C CYS A 16 18.16 -12.07 -14.21
N ASN A 17 18.27 -13.33 -13.81
CA ASN A 17 17.31 -14.36 -14.19
C ASN A 17 16.26 -14.51 -13.09
N ILE A 18 15.44 -13.49 -12.90
CA ILE A 18 14.15 -13.57 -12.20
C ILE A 18 13.07 -13.25 -13.25
N ALA A 19 12.41 -14.32 -13.74
CA ALA A 19 11.39 -14.35 -14.77
C ALA A 19 11.91 -14.21 -16.21
N GLY A 20 12.39 -15.32 -16.79
CA GLY A 20 12.64 -15.44 -18.23
C GLY A 20 11.39 -15.25 -19.06
N VAL A 21 11.24 -14.05 -19.63
CA VAL A 21 10.41 -13.80 -20.82
C VAL A 21 11.11 -12.76 -21.67
N ALA A 22 11.56 -13.21 -22.84
CA ALA A 22 12.13 -12.34 -23.85
C ALA A 22 11.08 -11.36 -24.38
N ILE A 23 11.44 -10.07 -24.42
CA ILE A 23 10.61 -9.00 -24.95
C ILE A 23 10.70 -9.06 -26.47
N ARG A 24 9.61 -9.40 -27.13
CA ARG A 24 9.34 -9.06 -28.55
C ARG A 24 7.87 -8.73 -28.75
N ASP A 25 7.65 -7.59 -29.44
CA ASP A 25 6.48 -7.12 -30.16
C ASP A 25 5.39 -6.33 -29.43
N CYS A 26 5.10 -5.13 -29.98
CA CYS A 26 4.21 -4.09 -29.47
C CYS A 26 2.71 -4.46 -29.38
N ASN A 27 2.26 -5.58 -29.89
CA ASN A 27 0.88 -6.06 -29.80
C ASN A 27 0.61 -7.04 -28.65
N GLY A 28 1.68 -7.48 -27.94
CA GLY A 28 1.59 -8.38 -26.79
C GLY A 28 1.62 -7.68 -25.43
N GLN A 29 1.78 -6.35 -25.37
CA GLN A 29 2.04 -5.63 -24.13
C GLN A 29 0.90 -5.73 -23.12
N SER A 30 -0.35 -5.71 -23.56
CA SER A 30 -1.51 -5.88 -22.66
C SER A 30 -1.60 -7.28 -22.06
N ALA A 31 -1.42 -8.33 -22.86
CA ALA A 31 -1.45 -9.71 -22.38
C ALA A 31 -0.28 -10.03 -21.43
N VAL A 32 0.93 -9.51 -21.73
CA VAL A 32 2.12 -9.63 -20.87
C VAL A 32 1.94 -8.80 -19.57
N MET A 33 1.24 -7.67 -19.63
CA MET A 33 0.92 -6.83 -18.47
C MET A 33 -0.07 -7.55 -17.54
N PHE A 34 -1.16 -8.11 -18.07
CA PHE A 34 -2.08 -8.94 -17.29
C PHE A 34 -1.38 -10.17 -16.72
N ALA A 35 -0.54 -10.87 -17.50
CA ALA A 35 0.23 -12.00 -17.01
C ALA A 35 1.20 -11.64 -15.86
N ARG A 36 1.76 -10.43 -15.84
CA ARG A 36 2.64 -9.96 -14.74
C ARG A 36 1.88 -9.64 -13.45
N ILE A 37 0.63 -9.17 -13.54
CA ILE A 37 -0.21 -8.93 -12.36
C ILE A 37 -0.60 -10.26 -11.72
N PHE A 38 -1.01 -11.23 -12.54
CA PHE A 38 -1.26 -12.60 -12.10
C PHE A 38 0.01 -13.37 -11.71
N ALA A 39 1.19 -12.85 -12.05
CA ALA A 39 2.47 -13.38 -11.59
C ALA A 39 2.89 -12.85 -10.21
N ASP A 40 2.28 -11.76 -9.70
CA ASP A 40 2.54 -11.31 -8.33
C ASP A 40 1.82 -12.21 -7.32
N ARG A 41 2.60 -13.06 -6.65
CA ARG A 41 2.12 -14.02 -5.66
C ARG A 41 1.31 -13.37 -4.54
N PHE A 42 1.59 -12.11 -4.19
CA PHE A 42 0.86 -11.40 -3.15
C PHE A 42 -0.53 -10.96 -3.62
N VAL A 43 -0.63 -10.47 -4.85
CA VAL A 43 -1.90 -10.12 -5.49
C VAL A 43 -2.80 -11.35 -5.60
N MET A 44 -2.25 -12.46 -6.08
CA MET A 44 -2.99 -13.72 -6.17
C MET A 44 -3.45 -14.22 -4.80
N LEU A 45 -2.61 -14.08 -3.77
CA LEU A 45 -2.99 -14.43 -2.40
C LEU A 45 -4.17 -13.57 -1.92
N LEU A 46 -4.16 -12.26 -2.17
CA LEU A 46 -5.27 -11.37 -1.77
C LEU A 46 -6.57 -11.71 -2.50
N LEU A 47 -6.52 -11.92 -3.82
CA LEU A 47 -7.69 -12.31 -4.60
C LEU A 47 -8.25 -13.67 -4.16
N ALA A 48 -7.39 -14.66 -3.95
CA ALA A 48 -7.77 -15.97 -3.42
C ALA A 48 -8.40 -15.85 -2.02
N THR A 49 -7.86 -14.96 -1.19
CA THR A 49 -8.39 -14.71 0.17
C THR A 49 -9.78 -14.09 0.13
N ILE A 50 -10.01 -13.12 -0.76
CA ILE A 50 -11.33 -12.49 -0.94
C ILE A 50 -12.33 -13.51 -1.47
N LEU A 51 -11.93 -14.30 -2.48
CA LEU A 51 -12.77 -15.39 -3.00
C LEU A 51 -13.11 -16.39 -1.92
N LEU A 52 -12.14 -16.83 -1.12
CA LEU A 52 -12.35 -17.75 0.00
C LEU A 52 -13.32 -17.15 1.02
N ALA A 53 -13.15 -15.88 1.40
CA ALA A 53 -14.05 -15.18 2.31
C ALA A 53 -15.48 -15.07 1.75
N SER A 54 -15.61 -14.96 0.42
CA SER A 54 -16.90 -14.86 -0.26
C SER A 54 -17.66 -16.21 -0.30
N VAL A 55 -16.92 -17.31 -0.47
CA VAL A 55 -17.51 -18.66 -0.57
C VAL A 55 -17.66 -19.31 0.81
N LEU A 56 -16.67 -19.13 1.68
CA LEU A 56 -16.58 -19.74 3.02
C LEU A 56 -16.36 -18.66 4.10
N PRO A 57 -17.33 -17.76 4.33
CA PRO A 57 -17.19 -16.75 5.37
C PRO A 57 -17.27 -17.39 6.76
N VAL A 58 -16.40 -16.97 7.67
CA VAL A 58 -16.48 -17.41 9.08
C VAL A 58 -17.69 -16.81 9.79
N ARG A 59 -18.37 -17.61 10.60
CA ARG A 59 -19.61 -17.24 11.31
C ARG A 59 -19.60 -17.74 12.75
N GLY A 60 -20.39 -17.09 13.61
CA GLY A 60 -20.57 -17.52 15.01
C GLY A 60 -19.25 -17.58 15.79
N ALA A 61 -19.07 -18.60 16.62
CA ALA A 61 -17.87 -18.77 17.44
C ALA A 61 -16.56 -18.84 16.62
N ALA A 62 -16.62 -19.39 15.40
CA ALA A 62 -15.44 -19.42 14.52
C ALA A 62 -14.99 -17.99 14.09
N ALA A 63 -15.91 -17.03 14.00
CA ALA A 63 -15.56 -15.63 13.70
C ALA A 63 -14.79 -14.97 14.85
N GLU A 64 -15.13 -15.29 16.11
CA GLU A 64 -14.40 -14.79 17.27
C GLU A 64 -12.96 -15.34 17.30
N VAL A 65 -12.79 -16.64 17.06
CA VAL A 65 -11.46 -17.25 16.96
C VAL A 65 -10.66 -16.67 15.81
N ALA A 66 -11.27 -16.50 14.63
CA ALA A 66 -10.62 -15.90 13.48
C ALA A 66 -10.21 -14.43 13.76
N SER A 67 -11.02 -13.68 14.50
CA SER A 67 -10.70 -12.32 14.94
C SER A 67 -9.48 -12.28 15.88
N LEU A 68 -9.39 -13.22 16.82
CA LEU A 68 -8.21 -13.33 17.70
C LEU A 68 -6.94 -13.69 16.90
N ILE A 69 -7.05 -14.62 15.95
CA ILE A 69 -5.94 -14.97 15.05
C ILE A 69 -5.52 -13.74 14.22
N SER A 70 -6.50 -12.96 13.72
CA SER A 70 -6.23 -11.74 12.97
C SER A 70 -5.51 -10.70 13.84
N MET A 71 -5.91 -10.50 15.10
CA MET A 71 -5.22 -9.61 16.00
C MET A 71 -3.77 -10.05 16.27
N ALA A 72 -3.53 -11.34 16.47
CA ALA A 72 -2.18 -11.88 16.63
C ALA A 72 -1.34 -11.71 15.35
N ALA A 73 -1.95 -11.91 14.18
CA ALA A 73 -1.30 -11.70 12.88
C ALA A 73 -0.95 -10.20 12.66
N ILE A 74 -1.85 -9.29 13.01
CA ILE A 74 -1.63 -7.83 12.96
C ILE A 74 -0.50 -7.44 13.92
N PHE A 75 -0.49 -7.97 15.14
CA PHE A 75 0.59 -7.75 16.09
C PHE A 75 1.94 -8.18 15.50
N LEU A 76 2.01 -9.40 14.94
CA LEU A 76 3.22 -9.93 14.30
C LEU A 76 3.69 -9.04 13.14
N LEU A 77 2.77 -8.60 12.29
CA LEU A 77 3.06 -7.71 11.15
C LEU A 77 3.71 -6.41 11.62
N PHE A 78 3.11 -5.71 12.60
CA PHE A 78 3.65 -4.45 13.08
C PHE A 78 4.94 -4.64 13.88
N PHE A 79 5.08 -5.74 14.61
CA PHE A 79 6.33 -6.11 15.27
C PHE A 79 7.47 -6.31 14.25
N LEU A 80 7.25 -7.09 13.19
CA LEU A 80 8.23 -7.30 12.13
C LEU A 80 8.57 -5.99 11.39
N ASN A 81 7.59 -5.12 11.14
CA ASN A 81 7.84 -3.80 10.59
C ASN A 81 8.73 -2.95 11.52
N GLY A 82 8.50 -3.03 12.84
CA GLY A 82 9.37 -2.41 13.83
C GLY A 82 10.80 -2.95 13.80
N VAL A 83 10.97 -4.26 13.71
CA VAL A 83 12.30 -4.90 13.64
C VAL A 83 13.07 -4.50 12.38
N ARG A 84 12.38 -4.38 11.24
CA ARG A 84 13.02 -4.10 9.94
C ARG A 84 13.44 -2.66 9.74
N LEU A 85 12.79 -1.70 10.37
CA LEU A 85 13.04 -0.28 10.13
C LEU A 85 14.43 0.14 10.62
N PRO A 86 15.41 0.44 9.73
CA PRO A 86 16.75 0.84 10.14
C PRO A 86 16.75 2.27 10.67
N ARG A 87 17.23 2.48 11.88
CA ARG A 87 17.27 3.81 12.52
C ARG A 87 18.11 4.82 11.73
N HIS A 88 19.18 4.38 11.07
CA HIS A 88 20.06 5.25 10.27
C HIS A 88 19.39 5.73 8.97
N GLU A 89 18.47 4.97 8.37
CA GLU A 89 17.73 5.41 7.19
C GLU A 89 16.78 6.56 7.51
N VAL A 90 16.18 6.54 8.70
CA VAL A 90 15.35 7.65 9.19
C VAL A 90 16.17 8.94 9.31
N VAL A 91 17.39 8.83 9.85
CA VAL A 91 18.32 9.97 10.00
C VAL A 91 18.81 10.47 8.63
N ASN A 92 19.14 9.55 7.71
CA ASN A 92 19.59 9.92 6.34
C ASN A 92 18.47 10.54 5.49
N GLY A 93 17.20 10.20 5.77
CA GLY A 93 16.03 10.79 5.12
C GLY A 93 15.92 12.30 5.32
N VAL A 94 16.36 12.78 6.47
CA VAL A 94 16.36 14.21 6.79
C VAL A 94 17.27 15.01 5.86
N ARG A 95 18.27 14.41 5.24
CA ARG A 95 19.20 15.09 4.32
C ARG A 95 18.53 15.57 3.04
N ASN A 96 17.50 14.87 2.52
CA ASN A 96 16.70 15.31 1.37
C ASN A 96 15.30 15.77 1.82
N TRP A 97 15.26 16.67 2.81
CA TRP A 97 14.02 17.11 3.46
C TRP A 97 12.96 17.67 2.49
N ARG A 98 13.40 18.29 1.37
CA ARG A 98 12.49 18.85 0.35
C ARG A 98 11.68 17.76 -0.33
N LEU A 99 12.32 16.68 -0.75
CA LEU A 99 11.64 15.52 -1.36
C LEU A 99 10.79 14.79 -0.33
N GLN A 100 11.36 14.49 0.85
CA GLN A 100 10.65 13.74 1.89
C GLN A 100 9.43 14.51 2.42
N GLY A 101 9.58 15.81 2.65
CA GLY A 101 8.48 16.69 3.05
C GLY A 101 7.41 16.82 1.95
N ALA A 102 7.81 16.88 0.68
CA ALA A 102 6.87 16.90 -0.44
C ALA A 102 6.07 15.58 -0.53
N ILE A 103 6.73 14.42 -0.40
CA ILE A 103 6.05 13.11 -0.39
C ILE A 103 5.09 13.02 0.79
N PHE A 104 5.53 13.41 1.98
CA PHE A 104 4.70 13.42 3.19
C PHE A 104 3.46 14.29 3.02
N PHE A 105 3.64 15.55 2.59
CA PHE A 105 2.54 16.48 2.33
C PHE A 105 1.59 15.93 1.25
N PHE A 106 2.12 15.35 0.20
CA PHE A 106 1.30 14.80 -0.87
C PHE A 106 0.47 13.60 -0.39
N VAL A 107 1.09 12.65 0.31
CA VAL A 107 0.44 11.42 0.78
C VAL A 107 -0.64 11.71 1.82
N PHE A 108 -0.36 12.57 2.81
CA PHE A 108 -1.28 12.83 3.92
C PHE A 108 -2.07 14.13 3.79
N GLY A 109 -1.61 15.08 2.98
CA GLY A 109 -2.36 16.31 2.67
C GLY A 109 -3.21 16.14 1.42
N VAL A 110 -2.56 16.11 0.24
CA VAL A 110 -3.27 16.12 -1.06
C VAL A 110 -4.15 14.89 -1.23
N MET A 111 -3.61 13.70 -0.99
CA MET A 111 -4.38 12.46 -1.18
C MET A 111 -5.49 12.29 -0.14
N SER A 112 -5.29 12.75 1.10
CA SER A 112 -6.36 12.73 2.12
C SER A 112 -7.48 13.71 1.76
N ALA A 113 -7.12 14.91 1.31
CA ALA A 113 -8.09 15.89 0.80
C ALA A 113 -8.85 15.35 -0.44
N THR A 114 -8.15 14.66 -1.34
CA THR A 114 -8.78 13.99 -2.49
C THR A 114 -9.76 12.91 -2.05
N GLY A 115 -9.36 12.04 -1.12
CA GLY A 115 -10.24 10.99 -0.58
C GLY A 115 -11.48 11.58 0.10
N LEU A 116 -11.30 12.65 0.89
CA LEU A 116 -12.39 13.37 1.53
C LEU A 116 -13.32 14.02 0.47
N ALA A 117 -12.77 14.72 -0.51
CA ALA A 117 -13.58 15.36 -1.55
C ALA A 117 -14.39 14.32 -2.35
N LEU A 118 -13.77 13.20 -2.72
CA LEU A 118 -14.46 12.13 -3.43
C LEU A 118 -15.52 11.45 -2.55
N SER A 119 -15.27 11.27 -1.25
CA SER A 119 -16.28 10.72 -0.35
C SER A 119 -17.53 11.61 -0.30
N TYR A 120 -17.39 12.94 -0.29
CA TYR A 120 -18.51 13.87 -0.35
C TYR A 120 -19.22 13.92 -1.71
N ILE A 121 -18.43 13.97 -2.80
CA ILE A 121 -19.01 14.04 -4.17
C ILE A 121 -19.87 12.81 -4.45
N PHE A 122 -19.48 11.65 -3.94
CA PHE A 122 -20.14 10.38 -4.19
C PHE A 122 -21.04 9.90 -3.05
N ASP A 123 -21.26 10.70 -2.00
CA ASP A 123 -22.03 10.33 -0.79
C ASP A 123 -23.48 9.92 -1.10
N ASN A 124 -24.12 10.62 -2.06
CA ASN A 124 -25.48 10.30 -2.50
C ASN A 124 -25.57 9.24 -3.61
N ILE A 125 -24.41 8.74 -4.11
CA ILE A 125 -24.33 7.80 -5.23
C ILE A 125 -23.86 6.44 -4.75
N LEU A 126 -22.89 6.43 -3.83
CA LEU A 126 -22.30 5.21 -3.27
C LEU A 126 -22.90 4.91 -1.89
N PRO A 127 -22.97 3.64 -1.49
CA PRO A 127 -23.22 3.28 -0.10
C PRO A 127 -22.26 4.03 0.84
N PRO A 128 -22.72 4.50 2.01
CA PRO A 128 -21.90 5.30 2.94
C PRO A 128 -20.58 4.61 3.32
N THR A 129 -20.57 3.28 3.40
CA THR A 129 -19.38 2.49 3.68
C THR A 129 -18.34 2.52 2.54
N LEU A 130 -18.78 2.61 1.28
CA LEU A 130 -17.87 2.76 0.12
C LEU A 130 -17.36 4.19 0.01
N ALA A 131 -18.21 5.20 0.27
CA ALA A 131 -17.81 6.61 0.34
C ALA A 131 -16.75 6.80 1.45
N LEU A 132 -16.98 6.24 2.64
CA LEU A 132 -15.99 6.19 3.73
C LEU A 132 -14.69 5.47 3.30
N GLY A 133 -14.80 4.44 2.48
CA GLY A 133 -13.66 3.71 1.91
C GLY A 133 -12.81 4.55 0.95
N LEU A 134 -13.38 5.54 0.25
CA LEU A 134 -12.62 6.52 -0.55
C LEU A 134 -11.79 7.43 0.36
N LEU A 135 -12.38 7.97 1.43
CA LEU A 135 -11.63 8.71 2.45
C LEU A 135 -10.54 7.84 3.06
N PHE A 136 -10.89 6.61 3.47
CA PHE A 136 -9.95 5.67 4.06
C PHE A 136 -8.75 5.41 3.13
N THR A 137 -8.99 5.19 1.83
CA THR A 137 -7.92 5.04 0.84
C THR A 137 -7.03 6.28 0.76
N GLY A 138 -7.61 7.47 0.81
CA GLY A 138 -6.88 8.75 0.77
C GLY A 138 -5.89 8.94 1.90
N ILE A 139 -6.28 8.57 3.12
CA ILE A 139 -5.46 8.75 4.34
C ILE A 139 -4.37 7.68 4.54
N LEU A 140 -4.39 6.59 3.75
CA LEU A 140 -3.39 5.53 3.88
C LEU A 140 -1.99 5.98 3.45
N PRO A 141 -0.92 5.45 4.07
CA PRO A 141 0.45 5.67 3.64
C PRO A 141 0.75 4.97 2.30
N SER A 142 1.94 5.25 1.76
CA SER A 142 2.42 4.66 0.52
C SER A 142 2.92 3.22 0.72
N THR A 143 3.04 2.48 -0.40
CA THR A 143 3.66 1.15 -0.40
C THR A 143 5.19 1.25 -0.24
N VAL A 144 5.80 0.22 0.36
CA VAL A 144 7.28 0.13 0.46
C VAL A 144 7.87 -0.58 -0.76
N GLN A 145 7.43 -1.83 -0.97
CA GLN A 145 8.07 -2.72 -1.94
C GLN A 145 7.79 -2.32 -3.39
N SER A 146 6.53 -2.06 -3.74
CA SER A 146 6.16 -1.72 -5.12
C SER A 146 6.66 -0.34 -5.51
N ALA A 147 6.60 0.66 -4.63
CA ALA A 147 7.12 2.00 -4.91
C ALA A 147 8.62 1.97 -5.21
N ALA A 148 9.42 1.27 -4.38
CA ALA A 148 10.85 1.11 -4.59
C ALA A 148 11.17 0.30 -5.86
N ALA A 149 10.41 -0.77 -6.15
CA ALA A 149 10.60 -1.60 -7.32
C ALA A 149 10.33 -0.84 -8.64
N TYR A 150 9.22 -0.08 -8.71
CA TYR A 150 8.91 0.73 -9.89
C TYR A 150 9.83 1.95 -10.01
N CYS A 151 10.24 2.53 -8.89
CA CYS A 151 11.28 3.57 -8.87
C CYS A 151 12.60 3.05 -9.47
N ALA A 152 13.03 1.84 -9.09
CA ALA A 152 14.22 1.19 -9.65
C ALA A 152 14.05 0.89 -11.15
N LEU A 153 12.91 0.35 -11.56
CA LEU A 153 12.61 0.05 -12.96
C LEU A 153 12.65 1.32 -13.83
N ALA A 154 12.16 2.43 -13.32
CA ALA A 154 12.17 3.74 -13.97
C ALA A 154 13.51 4.49 -13.85
N LYS A 155 14.55 3.88 -13.25
CA LYS A 155 15.88 4.47 -12.99
C LYS A 155 15.79 5.73 -12.10
N GLY A 156 14.88 5.75 -11.12
CA GLY A 156 14.72 6.82 -10.14
C GLY A 156 15.69 6.71 -8.96
N ASN A 157 15.53 7.61 -7.99
CA ASN A 157 16.31 7.60 -6.74
C ASN A 157 15.74 6.57 -5.76
N VAL A 158 16.17 5.30 -5.91
CA VAL A 158 15.67 4.15 -5.11
C VAL A 158 15.95 4.34 -3.63
N ALA A 159 17.12 4.87 -3.27
CA ALA A 159 17.47 5.11 -1.88
C ALA A 159 16.48 6.10 -1.21
N ALA A 160 16.17 7.19 -1.91
CA ALA A 160 15.16 8.15 -1.44
C ALA A 160 13.75 7.54 -1.36
N SER A 161 13.39 6.62 -2.28
CA SER A 161 12.10 5.92 -2.26
C SER A 161 11.97 5.01 -1.04
N VAL A 162 12.99 4.24 -0.71
CA VAL A 162 13.01 3.37 0.47
C VAL A 162 12.88 4.19 1.76
N VAL A 163 13.62 5.30 1.85
CA VAL A 163 13.53 6.21 2.99
C VAL A 163 12.15 6.86 3.09
N ALA A 164 11.58 7.34 1.97
CA ALA A 164 10.24 7.92 1.93
C ALA A 164 9.20 6.92 2.43
N ALA A 165 9.25 5.70 1.91
CA ALA A 165 8.33 4.65 2.31
C ALA A 165 8.45 4.32 3.81
N ALA A 166 9.68 4.24 4.34
CA ALA A 166 9.92 4.01 5.76
C ALA A 166 9.31 5.11 6.64
N LEU A 167 9.58 6.39 6.30
CA LEU A 167 9.07 7.55 7.03
C LEU A 167 7.54 7.66 6.97
N VAL A 168 6.97 7.55 5.75
CA VAL A 168 5.54 7.67 5.53
C VAL A 168 4.78 6.52 6.22
N ASN A 169 5.31 5.30 6.23
CA ASN A 169 4.68 4.18 6.92
C ASN A 169 4.80 4.31 8.44
N LEU A 170 5.97 4.73 8.95
CA LEU A 170 6.17 4.96 10.38
C LEU A 170 5.17 5.99 10.92
N ILE A 171 5.09 7.14 10.24
CA ILE A 171 4.18 8.21 10.66
C ILE A 171 2.73 7.83 10.35
N GLY A 172 2.49 7.12 9.24
CA GLY A 172 1.17 6.70 8.79
C GLY A 172 0.44 5.78 9.76
N VAL A 173 1.15 4.94 10.50
CA VAL A 173 0.54 4.09 11.55
C VAL A 173 -0.18 4.95 12.61
N LEU A 174 0.33 6.15 12.88
CA LEU A 174 -0.29 7.12 13.81
C LEU A 174 -1.24 8.07 13.11
N LEU A 175 -0.77 8.64 12.00
CA LEU A 175 -1.45 9.74 11.35
C LEU A 175 -2.73 9.30 10.62
N SER A 176 -2.75 8.08 10.04
CA SER A 176 -3.95 7.60 9.35
C SER A 176 -5.16 7.42 10.28
N PRO A 177 -5.06 6.78 11.48
CA PRO A 177 -6.18 6.75 12.42
C PRO A 177 -6.61 8.14 12.90
N LEU A 178 -5.63 9.05 13.12
CA LEU A 178 -5.92 10.41 13.54
C LEU A 178 -6.65 11.20 12.45
N LEU A 179 -6.18 11.11 11.19
CA LEU A 179 -6.86 11.73 10.05
C LEU A 179 -8.26 11.15 9.86
N LEU A 180 -8.43 9.85 10.01
CA LEU A 180 -9.74 9.23 9.96
C LEU A 180 -10.66 9.81 11.03
N ALA A 181 -10.21 9.89 12.28
CA ALA A 181 -10.99 10.44 13.38
C ALA A 181 -11.39 11.90 13.14
N VAL A 182 -10.47 12.73 12.62
CA VAL A 182 -10.74 14.15 12.35
C VAL A 182 -11.64 14.33 11.13
N LEU A 183 -11.36 13.62 10.03
CA LEU A 183 -12.05 13.83 8.76
C LEU A 183 -13.38 13.06 8.65
N ALA A 184 -13.53 11.91 9.31
CA ALA A 184 -14.78 11.16 9.34
C ALA A 184 -15.81 11.77 10.30
N HIS A 185 -15.42 12.66 11.21
CA HIS A 185 -16.36 13.43 12.08
C HIS A 185 -17.28 14.39 11.30
N VAL A 186 -16.96 14.63 10.05
CA VAL A 186 -17.82 15.43 9.17
C VAL A 186 -19.05 14.63 8.70
N GLY A 187 -19.11 13.30 8.99
CA GLY A 187 -20.27 12.43 8.78
C GLY A 187 -20.47 11.53 9.99
N GLU A 188 -21.34 11.88 10.91
CA GLU A 188 -22.01 11.10 12.00
C GLU A 188 -21.27 9.92 12.71
N ALA A 189 -20.09 9.50 12.28
CA ALA A 189 -19.30 8.45 12.93
C ALA A 189 -18.49 9.05 14.09
N ASN A 190 -19.09 9.14 15.27
CA ASN A 190 -18.44 9.55 16.52
C ASN A 190 -17.33 8.54 16.93
N ILE A 191 -16.16 8.64 16.32
CA ILE A 191 -14.98 7.92 16.80
C ILE A 191 -14.43 8.69 18.00
N SER A 192 -14.66 8.20 19.21
CA SER A 192 -14.18 8.88 20.41
C SER A 192 -12.64 8.96 20.43
N GLY A 193 -12.09 10.03 20.98
CA GLY A 193 -10.62 10.17 21.13
C GLY A 193 -9.99 9.00 21.88
N ALA A 194 -10.71 8.38 22.82
CA ALA A 194 -10.29 7.17 23.52
C ALA A 194 -10.16 5.96 22.56
N ALA A 195 -11.08 5.83 21.57
CA ALA A 195 -11.00 4.79 20.57
C ALA A 195 -9.76 4.97 19.66
N VAL A 196 -9.48 6.20 19.24
CA VAL A 196 -8.26 6.53 18.47
C VAL A 196 -7.00 6.18 19.25
N GLY A 197 -6.95 6.56 20.55
CA GLY A 197 -5.82 6.22 21.42
C GLY A 197 -5.63 4.70 21.57
N ARG A 198 -6.72 3.95 21.71
CA ARG A 198 -6.68 2.47 21.78
C ARG A 198 -6.18 1.85 20.49
N ILE A 199 -6.64 2.34 19.33
CA ILE A 199 -6.19 1.86 18.01
C ILE A 199 -4.71 2.18 17.81
N ALA A 200 -4.29 3.42 18.12
CA ALA A 200 -2.89 3.80 18.06
C ALA A 200 -2.03 2.88 18.93
N LEU A 201 -2.47 2.56 20.15
CA LEU A 201 -1.76 1.65 21.04
C LEU A 201 -1.64 0.24 20.46
N ILE A 202 -2.73 -0.33 19.90
CA ILE A 202 -2.74 -1.68 19.31
C ILE A 202 -1.73 -1.79 18.15
N LEU A 203 -1.51 -0.71 17.40
CA LEU A 203 -0.59 -0.70 16.26
C LEU A 203 0.83 -0.31 16.66
N LEU A 204 0.99 0.69 17.55
CA LEU A 204 2.29 1.19 17.97
C LEU A 204 3.00 0.28 18.97
N LEU A 205 2.26 -0.35 19.86
CA LEU A 205 2.87 -1.22 20.87
C LEU A 205 3.71 -2.33 20.22
N PRO A 206 3.18 -3.15 19.29
CA PRO A 206 3.99 -4.17 18.62
C PRO A 206 5.14 -3.55 17.82
N PHE A 207 4.92 -2.41 17.15
CA PHE A 207 5.97 -1.72 16.41
C PHE A 207 7.11 -1.26 17.33
N THR A 208 6.79 -0.62 18.45
CA THR A 208 7.80 -0.17 19.43
C THR A 208 8.54 -1.35 20.08
N LEU A 209 7.83 -2.43 20.42
CA LEU A 209 8.44 -3.66 20.88
C LEU A 209 9.40 -4.25 19.83
N GLY A 210 9.01 -4.22 18.54
CA GLY A 210 9.86 -4.61 17.44
C GLY A 210 11.13 -3.75 17.33
N GLN A 211 11.01 -2.44 17.49
CA GLN A 211 12.14 -1.51 17.52
C GLN A 211 13.09 -1.77 18.72
N MET A 212 12.53 -2.09 19.87
CA MET A 212 13.35 -2.45 21.06
C MET A 212 14.05 -3.80 20.86
N ALA A 213 13.33 -4.77 20.29
CA ALA A 213 13.86 -6.11 20.00
C ALA A 213 14.80 -6.16 18.77
N GLN A 214 14.97 -5.05 18.04
CA GLN A 214 15.70 -4.99 16.78
C GLN A 214 17.09 -5.59 16.86
N ARG A 215 17.84 -5.29 17.93
CA ARG A 215 19.22 -5.79 18.08
C ARG A 215 19.32 -7.32 18.15
N TRP A 216 18.27 -8.00 18.62
CA TRP A 216 18.22 -9.46 18.72
C TRP A 216 17.52 -10.12 17.53
N CYS A 217 16.41 -9.53 17.07
CA CYS A 217 15.56 -10.13 16.04
C CYS A 217 16.01 -9.79 14.61
N LYS A 218 16.65 -8.63 14.39
CA LYS A 218 17.08 -8.20 13.04
C LYS A 218 18.05 -9.18 12.37
N PRO A 219 19.08 -9.75 13.05
CA PRO A 219 19.96 -10.73 12.41
C PRO A 219 19.22 -11.97 11.90
N TRP A 220 18.19 -12.41 12.63
CA TRP A 220 17.33 -13.53 12.21
C TRP A 220 16.47 -13.13 10.99
N VAL A 221 15.82 -11.97 11.03
CA VAL A 221 14.99 -11.44 9.94
C VAL A 221 15.83 -11.25 8.67
N ASP A 222 17.05 -10.72 8.79
CA ASP A 222 17.95 -10.50 7.66
C ASP A 222 18.47 -11.81 7.04
N ARG A 223 18.60 -12.87 7.84
CA ARG A 223 18.94 -14.23 7.35
C ARG A 223 17.75 -14.93 6.70
N ASN A 224 16.51 -14.65 7.15
CA ASN A 224 15.29 -15.32 6.74
C ASN A 224 14.32 -14.35 6.04
N LYS A 225 14.83 -13.50 5.13
CA LYS A 225 14.05 -12.43 4.46
C LYS A 225 12.80 -12.95 3.76
N GLU A 226 12.90 -14.09 3.11
CA GLU A 226 11.77 -14.69 2.38
C GLU A 226 10.67 -15.16 3.36
N LEU A 227 11.05 -15.86 4.43
CA LEU A 227 10.12 -16.29 5.48
C LEU A 227 9.44 -15.09 6.12
N ALA A 228 10.21 -14.08 6.52
CA ALA A 228 9.68 -12.87 7.11
C ALA A 228 8.73 -12.11 6.17
N THR A 229 8.99 -12.12 4.86
CA THR A 229 8.08 -11.56 3.84
C THR A 229 6.79 -12.37 3.73
N TRP A 230 6.86 -13.69 3.81
CA TRP A 230 5.68 -14.55 3.82
C TRP A 230 4.85 -14.38 5.10
N MET A 231 5.49 -14.20 6.25
CA MET A 231 4.79 -13.88 7.51
C MET A 231 3.96 -12.59 7.38
N ASP A 232 4.52 -11.52 6.77
CA ASP A 232 3.76 -10.30 6.49
C ASP A 232 2.58 -10.57 5.57
N ARG A 233 2.82 -11.24 4.43
CA ARG A 233 1.78 -11.52 3.42
C ARG A 233 0.64 -12.35 3.98
N ILE A 234 0.94 -13.36 4.77
CA ILE A 234 -0.04 -14.21 5.43
C ILE A 234 -0.81 -13.40 6.50
N SER A 235 -0.13 -12.56 7.28
CA SER A 235 -0.78 -11.70 8.27
C SER A 235 -1.78 -10.74 7.62
N ILE A 236 -1.42 -10.16 6.47
CA ILE A 236 -2.32 -9.29 5.70
C ILE A 236 -3.49 -10.10 5.14
N ALA A 237 -3.24 -11.29 4.59
CA ALA A 237 -4.29 -12.16 4.06
C ALA A 237 -5.30 -12.58 5.15
N ILE A 238 -4.84 -12.90 6.35
CA ILE A 238 -5.71 -13.20 7.50
C ILE A 238 -6.59 -12.00 7.84
N ALA A 239 -6.01 -10.79 7.91
CA ALA A 239 -6.78 -9.57 8.19
C ALA A 239 -7.83 -9.28 7.10
N VAL A 240 -7.47 -9.45 5.82
CA VAL A 240 -8.40 -9.34 4.68
C VAL A 240 -9.50 -10.38 4.77
N TYR A 241 -9.15 -11.64 5.05
CA TYR A 241 -10.13 -12.73 5.16
C TYR A 241 -11.19 -12.45 6.22
N VAL A 242 -10.78 -12.03 7.41
CA VAL A 242 -11.70 -11.73 8.52
C VAL A 242 -12.57 -10.52 8.19
N ALA A 243 -11.98 -9.44 7.64
CA ALA A 243 -12.72 -8.24 7.25
C ALA A 243 -13.77 -8.53 6.16
N PHE A 244 -13.41 -9.31 5.13
CA PHE A 244 -14.33 -9.68 4.06
C PHE A 244 -15.36 -10.71 4.51
N SER A 245 -15.00 -11.69 5.34
CA SER A 245 -15.96 -12.63 5.91
C SER A 245 -17.07 -11.90 6.68
N GLY A 246 -16.72 -10.92 7.49
CA GLY A 246 -17.69 -10.09 8.21
C GLY A 246 -18.61 -9.32 7.26
N ALA A 247 -18.08 -8.69 6.23
CA ALA A 247 -18.84 -7.97 5.22
C ALA A 247 -19.76 -8.90 4.40
N VAL A 248 -19.29 -10.11 4.04
CA VAL A 248 -20.10 -11.11 3.34
C VAL A 248 -21.26 -11.59 4.21
N VAL A 249 -21.03 -11.85 5.49
CA VAL A 249 -22.07 -12.21 6.44
C VAL A 249 -23.08 -11.09 6.61
N ALA A 250 -22.64 -9.82 6.53
CA ALA A 250 -23.49 -8.63 6.54
C ALA A 250 -24.20 -8.36 5.20
N GLY A 251 -23.97 -9.18 4.16
CA GLY A 251 -24.68 -9.09 2.88
C GLY A 251 -24.07 -8.15 1.85
N ILE A 252 -22.74 -7.96 1.83
CA ILE A 252 -22.04 -7.06 0.89
C ILE A 252 -22.49 -7.24 -0.57
N TRP A 253 -22.65 -8.49 -1.01
CA TRP A 253 -23.01 -8.81 -2.40
C TRP A 253 -24.47 -8.48 -2.78
N SER A 254 -25.35 -8.29 -1.79
CA SER A 254 -26.72 -7.82 -2.00
C SER A 254 -26.86 -6.30 -1.91
N ILE A 255 -25.89 -5.63 -1.27
CA ILE A 255 -25.86 -4.18 -1.04
C ILE A 255 -25.23 -3.46 -2.22
N VAL A 256 -24.11 -4.00 -2.74
CA VAL A 256 -23.31 -3.35 -3.82
C VAL A 256 -23.91 -3.68 -5.18
N ARG A 257 -24.39 -2.64 -5.87
CA ARG A 257 -24.98 -2.74 -7.21
C ARG A 257 -23.90 -2.55 -8.30
N GLY A 258 -24.18 -3.03 -9.51
CA GLY A 258 -23.24 -2.90 -10.62
C GLY A 258 -22.97 -1.45 -11.04
N ASP A 259 -23.97 -0.57 -10.95
CA ASP A 259 -23.85 0.87 -11.21
C ASP A 259 -22.96 1.56 -10.17
N GLU A 260 -23.08 1.17 -8.90
CA GLU A 260 -22.23 1.69 -7.80
C GLU A 260 -20.76 1.29 -7.99
N LEU A 261 -20.49 0.08 -8.49
CA LEU A 261 -19.12 -0.34 -8.84
C LEU A 261 -18.54 0.51 -9.99
N ALA A 262 -19.36 0.91 -10.97
CA ALA A 262 -18.91 1.79 -12.04
C ALA A 262 -18.58 3.19 -11.51
N TRP A 263 -19.41 3.75 -10.63
CA TRP A 263 -19.14 5.03 -9.97
C TRP A 263 -17.90 4.96 -9.05
N LEU A 264 -17.74 3.86 -8.33
CA LEU A 264 -16.54 3.63 -7.53
C LEU A 264 -15.28 3.56 -8.40
N ALA A 265 -15.34 2.84 -9.54
CA ALA A 265 -14.24 2.78 -10.50
C ALA A 265 -13.88 4.16 -11.06
N LEU A 266 -14.89 5.00 -11.36
CA LEU A 266 -14.68 6.38 -11.77
C LEU A 266 -13.99 7.20 -10.67
N ALA A 267 -14.47 7.16 -9.44
CA ALA A 267 -13.89 7.86 -8.30
C ALA A 267 -12.42 7.45 -8.08
N LEU A 268 -12.13 6.15 -8.13
CA LEU A 268 -10.78 5.62 -7.98
C LEU A 268 -9.88 5.98 -9.17
N SER A 269 -10.43 6.07 -10.39
CA SER A 269 -9.68 6.54 -11.58
C SER A 269 -9.27 8.00 -11.43
N VAL A 270 -10.16 8.86 -10.93
CA VAL A 270 -9.83 10.26 -10.59
C VAL A 270 -8.77 10.32 -9.50
N MET A 271 -8.91 9.49 -8.46
CA MET A 271 -7.93 9.42 -7.38
C MET A 271 -6.55 8.94 -7.86
N LEU A 272 -6.48 7.99 -8.79
CA LEU A 272 -5.25 7.54 -9.44
C LEU A 272 -4.63 8.65 -10.29
N LEU A 273 -5.45 9.36 -11.06
CA LEU A 273 -4.99 10.48 -11.89
C LEU A 273 -4.38 11.57 -11.02
N ILE A 274 -5.03 11.96 -9.92
CA ILE A 274 -4.49 12.92 -8.96
C ILE A 274 -3.24 12.36 -8.29
N GLY A 275 -3.25 11.08 -7.88
CA GLY A 275 -2.13 10.42 -7.21
C GLY A 275 -0.87 10.42 -8.06
N PHE A 276 -0.93 9.94 -9.30
CA PHE A 276 0.24 9.86 -10.16
C PHE A 276 0.49 11.19 -10.92
N GLY A 277 -0.54 11.78 -11.51
CA GLY A 277 -0.42 13.04 -12.24
C GLY A 277 -0.07 14.23 -11.34
N GLY A 278 -0.72 14.34 -10.18
CA GLY A 278 -0.45 15.36 -9.18
C GLY A 278 0.95 15.24 -8.57
N ALA A 279 1.40 14.02 -8.25
CA ALA A 279 2.76 13.79 -7.76
C ALA A 279 3.81 14.21 -8.81
N TRP A 280 3.58 13.85 -10.08
CA TRP A 280 4.46 14.26 -11.18
C TRP A 280 4.46 15.78 -11.40
N ALA A 281 3.29 16.42 -11.38
CA ALA A 281 3.14 17.85 -11.52
C ALA A 281 3.80 18.61 -10.37
N LEU A 282 3.55 18.22 -9.11
CA LEU A 282 4.14 18.83 -7.93
C LEU A 282 5.67 18.72 -7.95
N SER A 283 6.21 17.56 -8.31
CA SER A 283 7.67 17.37 -8.43
C SER A 283 8.28 18.24 -9.52
N GLY A 284 7.56 18.46 -10.62
CA GLY A 284 7.95 19.39 -11.68
C GLY A 284 7.92 20.84 -11.23
N PHE A 285 6.85 21.27 -10.55
CA PHE A 285 6.73 22.60 -9.96
C PHE A 285 7.86 22.90 -8.97
N MET A 286 8.22 21.92 -8.14
CA MET A 286 9.34 22.03 -7.20
C MET A 286 10.71 21.94 -7.88
N LYS A 287 10.77 21.73 -9.20
CA LYS A 287 12.01 21.60 -9.99
C LYS A 287 12.95 20.52 -9.42
N LEU A 288 12.38 19.40 -8.98
CA LEU A 288 13.18 18.29 -8.45
C LEU A 288 13.99 17.65 -9.58
N PRO A 289 15.19 17.11 -9.28
CA PRO A 289 15.94 16.28 -10.22
C PRO A 289 15.10 15.09 -10.71
N ARG A 290 15.33 14.64 -11.94
CA ARG A 290 14.53 13.56 -12.56
C ARG A 290 14.40 12.32 -11.67
N GLY A 291 15.49 11.84 -11.05
CA GLY A 291 15.47 10.70 -10.16
C GLY A 291 14.51 10.90 -8.96
N ASP A 292 14.48 12.09 -8.40
CA ASP A 292 13.61 12.46 -7.29
C ASP A 292 12.15 12.66 -7.75
N ARG A 293 11.92 13.14 -8.98
CA ARG A 293 10.58 13.19 -9.59
C ARG A 293 9.97 11.79 -9.75
N ILE A 294 10.77 10.83 -10.20
CA ILE A 294 10.35 9.43 -10.30
C ILE A 294 10.05 8.85 -8.91
N THR A 295 10.88 9.17 -7.92
CA THR A 295 10.61 8.79 -6.52
C THR A 295 9.30 9.38 -6.02
N MET A 296 9.07 10.68 -6.23
CA MET A 296 7.84 11.36 -5.85
C MET A 296 6.61 10.73 -6.51
N LEU A 297 6.70 10.37 -7.80
CA LEU A 297 5.64 9.74 -8.57
C LEU A 297 5.15 8.43 -7.92
N PHE A 298 6.08 7.50 -7.65
CA PHE A 298 5.70 6.18 -7.13
C PHE A 298 5.49 6.19 -5.62
N SER A 299 6.28 6.95 -4.86
CA SER A 299 6.11 7.02 -3.39
C SER A 299 4.95 7.92 -2.97
N GLY A 300 4.56 8.90 -3.79
CA GLY A 300 3.42 9.77 -3.54
C GLY A 300 2.09 9.19 -4.02
N GLY A 301 2.09 8.59 -5.23
CA GLY A 301 0.86 8.13 -5.89
C GLY A 301 0.35 6.77 -5.42
N GLN A 302 1.18 5.91 -4.83
CA GLN A 302 0.77 4.58 -4.39
C GLN A 302 0.17 4.59 -2.98
N LYS A 303 -0.75 3.64 -2.71
CA LYS A 303 -1.41 3.43 -1.41
C LYS A 303 -1.24 2.00 -0.92
N SER A 304 -0.97 1.84 0.38
CA SER A 304 -0.57 0.57 0.98
C SER A 304 -1.75 -0.25 1.48
N ILE A 305 -2.03 -1.37 0.82
CA ILE A 305 -2.95 -2.38 1.36
C ILE A 305 -2.36 -3.09 2.59
N ALA A 306 -1.03 -3.18 2.68
CA ALA A 306 -0.33 -3.83 3.78
C ALA A 306 -0.55 -3.13 5.14
N ILE A 307 -0.78 -1.82 5.10
CA ILE A 307 -1.20 -1.04 6.28
C ILE A 307 -2.74 -0.92 6.31
N GLY A 308 -3.37 -0.74 5.16
CA GLY A 308 -4.82 -0.53 5.06
C GLY A 308 -5.64 -1.70 5.60
N ALA A 309 -5.30 -2.94 5.26
CA ALA A 309 -6.08 -4.10 5.69
C ALA A 309 -6.03 -4.32 7.22
N PRO A 310 -4.86 -4.34 7.88
CA PRO A 310 -4.80 -4.41 9.34
C PRO A 310 -5.48 -3.22 10.02
N LEU A 311 -5.32 -2.03 9.47
CA LEU A 311 -5.93 -0.82 10.00
C LEU A 311 -7.47 -0.90 9.92
N ALA A 312 -8.02 -1.30 8.77
CA ALA A 312 -9.45 -1.49 8.59
C ALA A 312 -10.01 -2.54 9.57
N ALA A 313 -9.34 -3.70 9.69
CA ALA A 313 -9.74 -4.76 10.60
C ALA A 313 -9.69 -4.36 12.08
N THR A 314 -8.87 -3.36 12.43
CA THR A 314 -8.73 -2.87 13.82
C THR A 314 -9.73 -1.74 14.14
N ILE A 315 -9.99 -0.86 13.16
CA ILE A 315 -10.81 0.35 13.36
C ILE A 315 -12.29 0.05 13.21
N PHE A 316 -12.65 -0.72 12.17
CA PHE A 316 -14.05 -0.90 11.79
C PHE A 316 -14.61 -2.22 12.31
N PRO A 317 -15.92 -2.23 12.68
CA PRO A 317 -16.60 -3.48 12.95
C PRO A 317 -16.49 -4.46 11.77
N PRO A 318 -16.40 -5.77 12.01
CA PRO A 318 -16.26 -6.79 10.95
C PRO A 318 -17.32 -6.68 9.84
N ALA A 319 -18.55 -6.24 10.19
CA ALA A 319 -19.65 -6.09 9.24
C ALA A 319 -19.38 -5.06 8.13
N ILE A 320 -18.56 -4.04 8.39
CA ILE A 320 -18.29 -2.96 7.43
C ILE A 320 -16.83 -2.88 6.99
N ALA A 321 -15.91 -3.51 7.73
CA ALA A 321 -14.47 -3.43 7.47
C ALA A 321 -14.10 -3.82 6.04
N GLY A 322 -14.71 -4.88 5.49
CA GLY A 322 -14.49 -5.31 4.11
C GLY A 322 -14.99 -4.31 3.07
N MET A 323 -16.16 -3.68 3.32
CA MET A 323 -16.71 -2.63 2.44
C MET A 323 -15.80 -1.40 2.38
N VAL A 324 -15.35 -0.93 3.55
CA VAL A 324 -14.42 0.22 3.65
C VAL A 324 -13.07 -0.10 3.02
N LEU A 325 -12.64 -1.35 3.07
CA LEU A 325 -11.37 -1.80 2.48
C LEU A 325 -11.44 -2.00 0.96
N LEU A 326 -12.64 -2.24 0.39
CA LEU A 326 -12.81 -2.55 -1.03
C LEU A 326 -12.25 -1.47 -1.97
N PRO A 327 -12.50 -0.16 -1.77
CA PRO A 327 -11.87 0.90 -2.58
C PRO A 327 -10.34 0.84 -2.57
N THR A 328 -9.74 0.58 -1.40
CA THR A 328 -8.27 0.45 -1.27
C THR A 328 -7.73 -0.74 -2.04
N LEU A 329 -8.43 -1.88 -2.04
CA LEU A 329 -8.05 -3.07 -2.81
C LEU A 329 -8.08 -2.79 -4.31
N ILE A 330 -9.17 -2.19 -4.81
CA ILE A 330 -9.31 -1.83 -6.23
C ILE A 330 -8.22 -0.82 -6.62
N TYR A 331 -8.00 0.21 -5.80
CA TYR A 331 -6.93 1.18 -6.02
C TYR A 331 -5.56 0.50 -6.07
N HIS A 332 -5.30 -0.43 -5.14
CA HIS A 332 -4.02 -1.14 -5.07
C HIS A 332 -3.77 -1.99 -6.32
N MET A 333 -4.79 -2.68 -6.83
CA MET A 333 -4.67 -3.42 -8.10
C MET A 333 -4.40 -2.47 -9.27
N ALA A 334 -5.20 -1.42 -9.40
CA ALA A 334 -5.11 -0.46 -10.48
C ALA A 334 -3.76 0.29 -10.48
N GLN A 335 -3.24 0.68 -9.33
CA GLN A 335 -1.93 1.33 -9.22
C GLN A 335 -0.78 0.43 -9.69
N LEU A 336 -0.83 -0.88 -9.41
CA LEU A 336 0.19 -1.82 -9.87
C LEU A 336 0.14 -1.98 -11.40
N ILE A 337 -1.09 -2.08 -11.95
CA ILE A 337 -1.33 -2.15 -13.41
C ILE A 337 -0.76 -0.89 -14.09
N LEU A 338 -1.06 0.29 -13.55
CA LEU A 338 -0.63 1.56 -14.11
C LEU A 338 0.88 1.80 -13.96
N SER A 339 1.47 1.39 -12.84
CA SER A 339 2.87 1.66 -12.52
C SER A 339 3.84 0.94 -13.46
N ALA A 340 3.52 -0.26 -13.94
CA ALA A 340 4.42 -1.05 -14.76
C ALA A 340 4.71 -0.41 -16.15
N PRO A 341 3.71 -0.04 -16.98
CA PRO A 341 3.97 0.66 -18.24
C PRO A 341 4.57 2.04 -18.02
N LEU A 342 4.15 2.77 -16.98
CA LEU A 342 4.66 4.09 -16.65
C LEU A 342 6.16 4.05 -16.30
N ALA A 343 6.58 3.09 -15.47
CA ALA A 343 7.98 2.90 -15.13
C ALA A 343 8.83 2.50 -16.35
N THR A 344 8.28 1.64 -17.23
CA THR A 344 8.97 1.23 -18.45
C THR A 344 9.12 2.39 -19.45
N HIS A 345 8.09 3.24 -19.56
CA HIS A 345 8.14 4.45 -20.41
C HIS A 345 9.21 5.42 -19.91
N LEU A 346 9.18 5.73 -18.60
CA LEU A 346 10.15 6.63 -17.98
C LEU A 346 11.60 6.10 -18.07
N ALA A 347 11.81 4.79 -18.10
CA ALA A 347 13.15 4.20 -18.26
C ALA A 347 13.75 4.39 -19.65
N LYS A 348 12.92 4.60 -20.71
CA LYS A 348 13.34 4.78 -22.10
C LYS A 348 13.82 6.21 -22.42
N ASP A 349 13.32 7.19 -21.68
CA ASP A 349 13.62 8.60 -21.91
C ASP A 349 14.98 9.04 -21.32
N GLN A 350 15.89 8.10 -21.12
CA GLN A 350 17.28 8.36 -20.64
C GLN A 350 18.28 8.06 -21.73
#